data_647a6d7d5aa7a3a818fcbec38c1f348a
#
_entry.id   647a6d7d5aa7a3a818fcbec38c1f348a
#
_cell.length_a   1.000
_cell.length_b   1.000
_cell.length_c   1.000
_cell.angle_alpha   90.00
_cell.angle_beta   90.00
_cell.angle_gamma   90.00
#
_symmetry.space_group_name_H-M   'P 1'
#
loop_
_entity.id
_entity.type
_entity.pdbx_description
1 polymer ?
#
loop_
_entity_poly.entity_id
_entity_poly.type
_entity_poly.pdbx_seq_one_letter_code
_entity_poly.pdbx_strand_id
1 'polypeptide(L)'
;MGKNGATQVSPILKSLYAAVAFLLEVGLLFAAALAAIAFVPLPMIVAILVVVVPLLVIWSVFFSPKAVIKLRLRTRIVLIHLIYLVGSYTLWLSVDHSFTDQSQIWAIAMLALTGISAILILATGGYVVPHDRTKPQELIVDNEKTSSRGRRAAR
;
A
#
# COMPACT_ATOMS: atom_id res chain seq x y z
N MET A 1 -33.85 -13.65 -14.35
CA MET A 1 -33.24 -12.30 -14.40
C MET A 1 -31.95 -12.31 -13.57
N GLY A 2 -30.81 -12.51 -14.23
CA GLY A 2 -29.53 -12.67 -13.58
C GLY A 2 -28.96 -11.35 -13.14
N LYS A 3 -28.77 -11.16 -11.83
CA LYS A 3 -27.98 -10.06 -11.25
C LYS A 3 -26.50 -10.46 -11.21
N ASN A 4 -25.84 -10.46 -12.33
CA ASN A 4 -24.37 -10.55 -12.39
C ASN A 4 -23.78 -9.15 -12.67
N GLY A 5 -24.19 -8.16 -11.89
CA GLY A 5 -23.54 -6.85 -11.84
C GLY A 5 -22.38 -6.84 -10.86
N ALA A 6 -21.45 -7.78 -10.99
CA ALA A 6 -20.15 -7.60 -10.35
C ALA A 6 -19.50 -6.39 -11.00
N THR A 7 -19.39 -5.29 -10.27
CA THR A 7 -18.66 -4.09 -10.68
C THR A 7 -17.22 -4.47 -10.98
N GLN A 8 -16.97 -4.88 -12.23
CA GLN A 8 -15.61 -5.12 -12.71
C GLN A 8 -14.92 -3.76 -12.77
N VAL A 9 -14.06 -3.50 -11.79
CA VAL A 9 -13.17 -2.33 -11.84
C VAL A 9 -12.33 -2.43 -13.11
N SER A 10 -12.35 -1.38 -13.93
CA SER A 10 -11.65 -1.37 -15.21
C SER A 10 -10.14 -1.68 -15.01
N PRO A 11 -9.50 -2.39 -15.92
CA PRO A 11 -8.07 -2.68 -15.84
C PRO A 11 -7.23 -1.39 -15.80
N ILE A 12 -7.70 -0.32 -16.44
CA ILE A 12 -7.08 1.00 -16.43
C ILE A 12 -7.02 1.58 -15.02
N LEU A 13 -8.12 1.47 -14.25
CA LEU A 13 -8.18 1.98 -12.88
C LEU A 13 -7.21 1.21 -11.94
N LYS A 14 -7.07 -0.08 -12.14
CA LYS A 14 -6.10 -0.91 -11.39
C LYS A 14 -4.67 -0.53 -11.73
N SER A 15 -4.37 -0.30 -13.00
CA SER A 15 -3.04 0.13 -13.45
C SER A 15 -2.72 1.53 -12.92
N LEU A 16 -3.67 2.46 -12.98
CA LEU A 16 -3.51 3.81 -12.43
C LEU A 16 -3.23 3.78 -10.92
N TYR A 17 -4.02 3.00 -10.18
CA TYR A 17 -3.78 2.83 -8.75
C TYR A 17 -2.40 2.24 -8.46
N ALA A 18 -1.98 1.22 -9.21
CA ALA A 18 -0.66 0.61 -9.04
C ALA A 18 0.48 1.61 -9.32
N ALA A 19 0.33 2.45 -10.36
CA ALA A 19 1.30 3.50 -10.66
C ALA A 19 1.37 4.56 -9.54
N VAL A 20 0.22 5.04 -9.05
CA VAL A 20 0.17 5.99 -7.93
C VAL A 20 0.76 5.39 -6.66
N ALA A 21 0.45 4.14 -6.34
CA ALA A 21 1.00 3.44 -5.18
C ALA A 21 2.53 3.31 -5.29
N PHE A 22 3.05 2.93 -6.45
CA PHE A 22 4.48 2.85 -6.70
C PHE A 22 5.19 4.21 -6.52
N LEU A 23 4.61 5.29 -7.07
CA LEU A 23 5.17 6.63 -6.91
C LEU A 23 5.18 7.07 -5.44
N LEU A 24 4.16 6.72 -4.67
CA LEU A 24 4.11 7.00 -3.23
C LEU A 24 5.16 6.20 -2.46
N GLU A 25 5.41 4.95 -2.82
CA GLU A 25 6.46 4.12 -2.20
C GLU A 25 7.86 4.71 -2.46
N VAL A 26 8.15 5.09 -3.70
CA VAL A 26 9.40 5.76 -4.05
C VAL A 26 9.53 7.12 -3.36
N GLY A 27 8.44 7.89 -3.31
CA GLY A 27 8.37 9.17 -2.61
C GLY A 27 8.64 9.03 -1.11
N LEU A 28 8.12 7.97 -0.48
CA LEU A 28 8.36 7.68 0.93
C LEU A 28 9.84 7.37 1.22
N LEU A 29 10.50 6.58 0.37
CA LEU A 29 11.92 6.30 0.50
C LEU A 29 12.77 7.56 0.34
N PHE A 30 12.39 8.41 -0.61
CA PHE A 30 13.02 9.70 -0.82
C PHE A 30 12.84 10.63 0.39
N ALA A 31 11.62 10.70 0.93
CA ALA A 31 11.32 11.46 2.16
C ALA A 31 12.14 10.98 3.35
N ALA A 32 12.24 9.66 3.52
CA ALA A 32 13.03 9.06 4.59
C ALA A 32 14.54 9.36 4.45
N ALA A 33 15.07 9.34 3.23
CA ALA A 33 16.46 9.67 2.96
C ALA A 33 16.77 11.15 3.26
N LEU A 34 15.91 12.08 2.83
CA LEU A 34 16.05 13.51 3.14
C LEU A 34 15.93 13.79 4.64
N ALA A 35 14.96 13.16 5.30
CA ALA A 35 14.82 13.26 6.75
C ALA A 35 16.06 12.74 7.49
N ALA A 36 16.65 11.64 7.03
CA ALA A 36 17.89 11.12 7.60
C ALA A 36 19.03 12.15 7.52
N ILE A 37 19.20 12.78 6.36
CA ILE A 37 20.23 13.80 6.16
C ILE A 37 19.96 15.04 7.03
N ALA A 38 18.69 15.45 7.15
CA ALA A 38 18.30 16.65 7.87
C ALA A 38 18.39 16.52 9.39
N PHE A 39 18.02 15.37 9.94
CA PHE A 39 17.79 15.23 11.39
C PHE A 39 18.75 14.26 12.10
N VAL A 40 19.49 13.43 11.36
CA VAL A 40 20.41 12.46 11.97
C VAL A 40 21.85 12.98 11.92
N PRO A 41 22.50 13.24 13.07
CA PRO A 41 23.86 13.80 13.13
C PRO A 41 24.92 12.72 12.85
N LEU A 42 24.86 12.08 11.70
CA LEU A 42 25.79 11.08 11.22
C LEU A 42 26.27 11.42 9.81
N PRO A 43 27.37 10.83 9.33
CA PRO A 43 27.76 10.96 7.93
C PRO A 43 26.60 10.55 7.01
N MET A 44 26.37 11.31 5.95
CA MET A 44 25.20 11.23 5.08
C MET A 44 24.79 9.78 4.71
N ILE A 45 25.75 8.98 4.25
CA ILE A 45 25.50 7.58 3.85
C ILE A 45 25.02 6.75 5.03
N VAL A 46 25.64 6.90 6.20
CA VAL A 46 25.30 6.15 7.41
C VAL A 46 23.91 6.57 7.90
N ALA A 47 23.60 7.87 7.90
CA ALA A 47 22.29 8.40 8.27
C ALA A 47 21.19 7.80 7.40
N ILE A 48 21.37 7.81 6.08
CA ILE A 48 20.42 7.23 5.13
C ILE A 48 20.22 5.73 5.42
N LEU A 49 21.29 4.96 5.57
CA LEU A 49 21.19 3.51 5.81
C LEU A 49 20.46 3.20 7.12
N VAL A 50 20.77 3.94 8.20
CA VAL A 50 20.15 3.73 9.53
C VAL A 50 18.64 4.02 9.50
N VAL A 51 18.16 4.92 8.66
CA VAL A 51 16.73 5.23 8.56
C VAL A 51 16.03 4.38 7.50
N VAL A 52 16.60 4.26 6.30
CA VAL A 52 15.94 3.61 5.17
C VAL A 52 15.92 2.09 5.32
N VAL A 53 16.97 1.47 5.85
CA VAL A 53 17.01 0.00 6.00
C VAL A 53 15.92 -0.51 6.96
N PRO A 54 15.74 0.02 8.18
CA PRO A 54 14.65 -0.37 9.05
C PRO A 54 13.27 -0.11 8.43
N LEU A 55 13.10 1.02 7.71
CA LEU A 55 11.87 1.32 7.00
C LEU A 55 11.54 0.25 5.96
N LEU A 56 12.53 -0.19 5.16
CA LEU A 56 12.36 -1.25 4.18
C LEU A 56 12.03 -2.60 4.83
N VAL A 57 12.64 -2.90 5.97
CA VAL A 57 12.34 -4.12 6.74
C VAL A 57 10.88 -4.10 7.22
N ILE A 58 10.45 -3.01 7.85
CA ILE A 58 9.07 -2.82 8.29
C ILE A 58 8.11 -2.93 7.10
N TRP A 59 8.45 -2.25 5.98
CA TRP A 59 7.66 -2.31 4.76
C TRP A 59 7.51 -3.73 4.23
N SER A 60 8.60 -4.50 4.16
CA SER A 60 8.57 -5.87 3.65
C SER A 60 7.75 -6.82 4.53
N VAL A 61 7.79 -6.64 5.85
CA VAL A 61 7.07 -7.49 6.81
C VAL A 61 5.57 -7.22 6.82
N PHE A 62 5.15 -5.95 6.72
CA PHE A 62 3.75 -5.56 6.93
C PHE A 62 3.01 -5.19 5.64
N PHE A 63 3.68 -4.61 4.65
CA PHE A 63 3.03 -3.95 3.51
C PHE A 63 3.31 -4.60 2.17
N SER A 64 4.34 -5.45 2.06
CA SER A 64 4.63 -6.20 0.84
C SER A 64 3.44 -7.09 0.42
N PRO A 65 3.25 -7.37 -0.88
CA PRO A 65 2.29 -8.37 -1.35
C PRO A 65 2.50 -9.76 -0.74
N LYS A 66 3.75 -10.07 -0.34
CA LYS A 66 4.16 -11.30 0.35
C LYS A 66 4.37 -11.09 1.86
N ALA A 67 3.70 -10.09 2.46
CA ALA A 67 3.87 -9.77 3.87
C ALA A 67 3.66 -10.97 4.78
N VAL A 68 4.55 -11.14 5.74
CA VAL A 68 4.49 -12.21 6.74
C VAL A 68 3.27 -12.04 7.64
N ILE A 69 2.95 -10.78 7.98
CA ILE A 69 1.81 -10.43 8.84
C ILE A 69 0.66 -9.92 7.97
N LYS A 70 -0.44 -10.67 7.91
CA LYS A 70 -1.63 -10.31 7.15
C LYS A 70 -2.52 -9.37 7.94
N LEU A 71 -2.42 -8.09 7.66
CA LEU A 71 -3.32 -7.07 8.23
C LEU A 71 -4.69 -7.12 7.54
N ARG A 72 -5.76 -6.79 8.28
CA ARG A 72 -7.08 -6.55 7.68
C ARG A 72 -6.98 -5.44 6.63
N LEU A 73 -7.67 -5.60 5.50
CA LEU A 73 -7.60 -4.65 4.39
C LEU A 73 -7.80 -3.19 4.83
N ARG A 74 -8.81 -2.92 5.66
CA ARG A 74 -9.09 -1.56 6.18
C ARG A 74 -7.93 -1.01 6.99
N THR A 75 -7.40 -1.80 7.92
CA THR A 75 -6.25 -1.41 8.77
C THR A 75 -5.01 -1.14 7.92
N ARG A 76 -4.75 -1.99 6.93
CA ARG A 76 -3.64 -1.81 5.98
C ARG A 76 -3.77 -0.51 5.21
N ILE A 77 -4.96 -0.20 4.66
CA ILE A 77 -5.20 1.03 3.91
C ILE A 77 -4.96 2.25 4.79
N VAL A 78 -5.55 2.29 5.98
CA VAL A 78 -5.39 3.42 6.91
C VAL A 78 -3.93 3.60 7.30
N LEU A 79 -3.23 2.52 7.64
CA LEU A 79 -1.84 2.58 8.08
C LEU A 79 -0.90 3.05 6.96
N ILE A 80 -1.08 2.57 5.74
CA ILE A 80 -0.29 3.01 4.57
C ILE A 80 -0.49 4.51 4.32
N HIS A 81 -1.74 5.00 4.34
CA HIS A 81 -2.01 6.43 4.13
C HIS A 81 -1.45 7.28 5.25
N LEU A 82 -1.51 6.81 6.50
CA LEU A 82 -0.89 7.49 7.63
C LEU A 82 0.63 7.62 7.43
N ILE A 83 1.30 6.56 6.99
CA ILE A 83 2.75 6.58 6.69
C ILE A 83 3.06 7.59 5.57
N TYR A 84 2.25 7.66 4.52
CA TYR A 84 2.45 8.63 3.44
C TYR A 84 2.24 10.07 3.91
N LEU A 85 1.26 10.31 4.79
CA LEU A 85 1.06 11.63 5.41
C LEU A 85 2.25 12.03 6.28
N VAL A 86 2.77 11.11 7.09
CA VAL A 86 3.98 11.34 7.89
C VAL A 86 5.17 11.62 6.98
N GLY A 87 5.35 10.88 5.89
CA GLY A 87 6.41 11.13 4.91
C GLY A 87 6.31 12.51 4.26
N SER A 88 5.10 12.91 3.85
CA SER A 88 4.84 14.26 3.31
C SER A 88 5.14 15.36 4.33
N TYR A 89 4.71 15.18 5.59
CA TYR A 89 4.99 16.11 6.67
C TYR A 89 6.49 16.22 6.98
N THR A 90 7.19 15.09 6.96
CA THR A 90 8.65 15.06 7.17
C THR A 90 9.39 15.80 6.06
N LEU A 91 8.96 15.65 4.80
CA LEU A 91 9.48 16.46 3.69
C LEU A 91 9.25 17.95 3.91
N TRP A 92 8.07 18.33 4.40
CA TRP A 92 7.76 19.72 4.71
C TRP A 92 8.71 20.29 5.77
N LEU A 93 8.97 19.54 6.86
CA LEU A 93 9.89 19.96 7.92
C LEU A 93 11.36 20.00 7.47
N SER A 94 11.71 19.27 6.42
CA SER A 94 13.10 19.22 5.91
C SER A 94 13.49 20.41 5.04
N VAL A 95 12.58 21.37 4.80
CA VAL A 95 12.82 22.56 3.96
C VAL A 95 14.05 23.34 4.42
N ASP A 96 14.16 23.59 5.73
CA ASP A 96 15.23 24.41 6.29
C ASP A 96 16.57 23.67 6.43
N HIS A 97 16.57 22.35 6.25
CA HIS A 97 17.72 21.49 6.51
C HIS A 97 18.20 20.72 5.28
N SER A 98 17.45 20.72 4.19
CA SER A 98 17.78 19.97 2.99
C SER A 98 18.51 20.80 1.95
N PHE A 99 19.36 20.14 1.17
CA PHE A 99 20.09 20.74 0.06
C PHE A 99 19.19 21.17 -1.13
N THR A 100 17.87 20.98 -1.03
CA THR A 100 16.93 21.26 -2.11
C THR A 100 15.86 22.24 -1.66
N ASP A 101 15.83 23.43 -2.25
CA ASP A 101 14.73 24.41 -2.11
C ASP A 101 13.37 23.87 -2.58
N GLN A 102 13.37 22.66 -3.18
CA GLN A 102 12.20 22.04 -3.79
C GLN A 102 11.49 21.05 -2.85
N SER A 103 11.93 20.86 -1.60
CA SER A 103 11.33 19.89 -0.69
C SER A 103 9.85 20.14 -0.42
N GLN A 104 9.40 21.42 -0.42
CA GLN A 104 7.98 21.77 -0.32
C GLN A 104 7.17 21.28 -1.50
N ILE A 105 7.68 21.40 -2.72
CA ILE A 105 7.01 20.91 -3.94
C ILE A 105 6.84 19.39 -3.86
N TRP A 106 7.87 18.69 -3.42
CA TRP A 106 7.80 17.22 -3.22
C TRP A 106 6.81 16.83 -2.12
N ALA A 107 6.75 17.60 -1.01
CA ALA A 107 5.79 17.39 0.06
C ALA A 107 4.35 17.55 -0.44
N ILE A 108 4.07 18.61 -1.19
CA ILE A 108 2.75 18.87 -1.79
C ILE A 108 2.41 17.80 -2.82
N ALA A 109 3.35 17.40 -3.68
CA ALA A 109 3.14 16.36 -4.67
C ALA A 109 2.81 15.01 -4.01
N MET A 110 3.53 14.64 -2.95
CA MET A 110 3.27 13.42 -2.20
C MET A 110 1.92 13.46 -1.50
N LEU A 111 1.53 14.61 -0.93
CA LEU A 111 0.23 14.81 -0.32
C LEU A 111 -0.91 14.68 -1.35
N ALA A 112 -0.75 15.29 -2.52
CA ALA A 112 -1.71 15.20 -3.62
C ALA A 112 -1.87 13.75 -4.11
N LEU A 113 -0.78 13.02 -4.31
CA LEU A 113 -0.81 11.60 -4.69
C LEU A 113 -1.48 10.74 -3.62
N THR A 114 -1.25 11.03 -2.34
CA THR A 114 -1.93 10.33 -1.23
C THR A 114 -3.44 10.57 -1.29
N GLY A 115 -3.87 11.80 -1.55
CA GLY A 115 -5.29 12.14 -1.76
C GLY A 115 -5.90 11.42 -2.95
N ILE A 116 -5.21 11.39 -4.09
CA ILE A 116 -5.65 10.65 -5.30
C ILE A 116 -5.80 9.16 -4.98
N SER A 117 -4.82 8.55 -4.29
CA SER A 117 -4.88 7.15 -3.87
C SER A 117 -6.10 6.88 -3.00
N ALA A 118 -6.36 7.74 -2.02
CA ALA A 118 -7.52 7.63 -1.12
C ALA A 118 -8.84 7.72 -1.89
N ILE A 119 -8.97 8.68 -2.82
CA ILE A 119 -10.15 8.85 -3.67
C ILE A 119 -10.38 7.60 -4.54
N LEU A 120 -9.33 7.06 -5.17
CA LEU A 120 -9.43 5.84 -5.98
C LEU A 120 -9.94 4.65 -5.15
N ILE A 121 -9.46 4.49 -3.92
CA ILE A 121 -9.91 3.44 -3.02
C ILE A 121 -11.36 3.63 -2.62
N LEU A 122 -11.76 4.85 -2.26
CA LEU A 122 -13.15 5.16 -1.88
C LEU A 122 -14.10 4.98 -3.05
N ALA A 123 -13.76 5.48 -4.24
CA ALA A 123 -14.59 5.38 -5.44
C ALA A 123 -14.78 3.92 -5.90
N THR A 124 -13.80 3.05 -5.65
CA THR A 124 -13.86 1.64 -6.04
C THR A 124 -14.28 0.71 -4.91
N GLY A 125 -14.62 1.25 -3.73
CA GLY A 125 -14.97 0.45 -2.55
C GLY A 125 -13.85 -0.51 -2.11
N GLY A 126 -12.58 -0.17 -2.40
CA GLY A 126 -11.41 -0.99 -2.08
C GLY A 126 -11.12 -2.12 -3.07
N TYR A 127 -11.92 -2.31 -4.13
CA TYR A 127 -11.72 -3.38 -5.13
C TYR A 127 -10.45 -3.18 -5.99
N VAL A 128 -9.89 -1.99 -6.00
CA VAL A 128 -8.66 -1.66 -6.74
C VAL A 128 -7.41 -2.19 -6.01
N VAL A 129 -7.51 -2.36 -4.69
CA VAL A 129 -6.38 -2.85 -3.88
C VAL A 129 -6.22 -4.35 -4.10
N PRO A 130 -5.03 -4.84 -4.50
CA PRO A 130 -4.78 -6.26 -4.62
C PRO A 130 -5.05 -6.99 -3.30
N HIS A 131 -6.05 -7.83 -3.28
CA HIS A 131 -6.42 -8.65 -2.13
C HIS A 131 -6.37 -10.13 -2.54
N ASP A 132 -5.69 -10.93 -1.74
CA ASP A 132 -5.62 -12.37 -1.96
C ASP A 132 -6.99 -12.99 -1.67
N ARG A 133 -7.79 -13.19 -2.73
CA ARG A 133 -9.14 -13.76 -2.68
C ARG A 133 -9.16 -15.29 -2.74
N THR A 134 -8.01 -15.94 -2.70
CA THR A 134 -7.89 -17.36 -3.08
C THR A 134 -8.39 -18.35 -2.03
N LYS A 135 -8.87 -17.94 -0.85
CA LYS A 135 -9.22 -18.89 0.21
C LYS A 135 -10.70 -19.18 0.52
N PRO A 136 -11.71 -18.37 0.18
CA PRO A 136 -13.09 -18.79 0.45
C PRO A 136 -13.71 -19.72 -0.60
N GLN A 137 -13.27 -19.64 -1.86
CA GLN A 137 -13.92 -20.38 -2.95
C GLN A 137 -13.50 -21.85 -3.03
N GLU A 138 -12.25 -22.18 -2.72
CA GLU A 138 -11.76 -23.56 -2.69
C GLU A 138 -12.44 -24.42 -1.60
N LEU A 139 -12.64 -23.82 -0.41
CA LEU A 139 -13.32 -24.52 0.70
C LEU A 139 -14.81 -24.80 0.41
N ILE A 140 -15.48 -23.96 -0.37
CA ILE A 140 -16.88 -24.14 -0.75
C ILE A 140 -16.99 -25.25 -1.81
N VAL A 141 -16.08 -25.26 -2.79
CA VAL A 141 -16.09 -26.27 -3.87
C VAL A 141 -15.71 -27.67 -3.34
N ASP A 142 -14.79 -27.76 -2.40
CA ASP A 142 -14.43 -29.05 -1.78
C ASP A 142 -15.53 -29.59 -0.87
N ASN A 143 -16.23 -28.74 -0.14
CA ASN A 143 -17.39 -29.14 0.67
C ASN A 143 -18.56 -29.62 -0.20
N GLU A 144 -18.77 -29.01 -1.36
CA GLU A 144 -19.83 -29.43 -2.29
C GLU A 144 -19.51 -30.77 -2.97
N LYS A 145 -18.24 -31.01 -3.32
CA LYS A 145 -17.76 -32.28 -3.86
C LYS A 145 -17.82 -33.41 -2.85
N THR A 146 -17.49 -33.19 -1.59
CA THR A 146 -17.57 -34.20 -0.51
C THR A 146 -19.02 -34.51 -0.16
N SER A 147 -19.91 -33.54 -0.13
CA SER A 147 -21.36 -33.74 0.10
C SER A 147 -22.02 -34.51 -1.02
N SER A 148 -21.66 -34.26 -2.27
CA SER A 148 -22.22 -34.97 -3.44
C SER A 148 -21.74 -36.43 -3.53
N ARG A 149 -20.51 -36.74 -3.10
CA ARG A 149 -19.97 -38.11 -3.01
C ARG A 149 -20.67 -38.94 -1.93
N GLY A 150 -20.94 -38.33 -0.76
CA GLY A 150 -21.64 -39.00 0.34
C GLY A 150 -23.08 -39.43 -0.03
N ARG A 151 -23.80 -38.63 -0.80
CA ARG A 151 -25.17 -38.97 -1.28
C ARG A 151 -25.24 -40.05 -2.33
N ARG A 152 -24.17 -40.27 -3.11
CA ARG A 152 -24.13 -41.39 -4.11
C ARG A 152 -23.73 -42.71 -3.50
N ALA A 153 -23.05 -42.73 -2.35
CA ALA A 153 -22.69 -43.97 -1.64
C ALA A 153 -23.83 -44.52 -0.76
N ALA A 154 -24.87 -43.71 -0.51
CA ALA A 154 -26.01 -44.09 0.32
C ALA A 154 -27.25 -44.57 -0.48
N ARG A 155 -27.13 -44.82 -1.78
CA ARG A 155 -28.12 -45.46 -2.66
C ARG A 155 -27.60 -46.77 -3.20
#